data_afec2685977b56ecc272978fc27aa8e4
#
_entry.id   afec2685977b56ecc272978fc27aa8e4
#
_cell.length_a   1.000
_cell.length_b   1.000
_cell.length_c   1.000
_cell.angle_alpha   90.00
_cell.angle_beta   90.00
_cell.angle_gamma   90.00
#
_symmetry.space_group_name_H-M   'P 1'
#
loop_
_entity.id
_entity.type
_entity.pdbx_description
1 polymer ?
#
loop_
_entity_poly.entity_id
_entity_poly.type
_entity_poly.pdbx_seq_one_letter_code
_entity_poly.pdbx_strand_id
1 'polypeptide(L)'
;MARIRHIALTTEDPSQTAEFYKQAFGLKELRRSSNGAVFLTDGYIHLAVLNHKDERSPDMGAHGPNFSGIHHFGFAVDDLGEACARLEEAHAERLTAKSPAEAGVDAEVRAGHANFEMKWAGPDGVVIDISHTGWEGAH
;
A
#
# COMPACT_ATOMS: atom_id res chain seq x y z
N MET A 1 -11.34 12.10 8.38
CA MET A 1 -10.83 11.10 9.34
C MET A 1 -10.08 10.02 8.59
N ALA A 2 -8.90 9.65 9.09
CA ALA A 2 -8.13 8.55 8.49
C ALA A 2 -8.79 7.20 8.74
N ARG A 3 -8.78 6.34 7.73
CA ARG A 3 -9.35 4.98 7.81
C ARG A 3 -8.39 3.98 7.20
N ILE A 4 -8.21 2.85 7.86
CA ILE A 4 -7.45 1.75 7.28
C ILE A 4 -8.25 1.21 6.09
N ARG A 5 -7.62 1.21 4.91
CA ARG A 5 -8.26 0.77 3.67
C ARG A 5 -7.36 -0.12 2.81
N HIS A 6 -6.13 -0.34 3.24
CA HIS A 6 -5.16 -1.08 2.45
C HIS A 6 -4.32 -1.97 3.36
N ILE A 7 -4.14 -3.21 2.93
CA ILE A 7 -3.21 -4.17 3.54
C ILE A 7 -2.43 -4.81 2.40
N ALA A 8 -1.12 -4.90 2.55
CA ALA A 8 -0.26 -5.56 1.58
C ALA A 8 0.41 -6.77 2.22
N LEU A 9 0.29 -7.88 1.53
CA LEU A 9 1.06 -9.09 1.80
C LEU A 9 2.19 -9.18 0.79
N THR A 10 3.33 -9.68 1.23
CA THR A 10 4.40 -10.09 0.32
C THR A 10 4.55 -11.60 0.39
N THR A 11 4.83 -12.23 -0.74
CA THR A 11 4.90 -13.69 -0.88
C THR A 11 5.77 -14.07 -2.06
N GLU A 12 6.26 -15.28 -2.05
CA GLU A 12 6.98 -15.85 -3.19
C GLU A 12 6.07 -16.08 -4.40
N ASP A 13 4.82 -16.51 -4.16
CA ASP A 13 3.85 -16.80 -5.22
C ASP A 13 2.53 -16.07 -4.96
N PRO A 14 2.39 -14.84 -5.48
CA PRO A 14 1.16 -14.06 -5.27
C PRO A 14 -0.11 -14.74 -5.80
N SER A 15 -0.02 -15.46 -6.92
CA SER A 15 -1.18 -16.13 -7.50
C SER A 15 -1.73 -17.21 -6.56
N GLN A 16 -0.85 -18.04 -6.02
CA GLN A 16 -1.24 -19.11 -5.11
C GLN A 16 -1.81 -18.53 -3.80
N THR A 17 -1.17 -17.51 -3.26
CA THR A 17 -1.63 -16.85 -2.04
C THR A 17 -3.01 -16.18 -2.25
N ALA A 18 -3.20 -15.51 -3.38
CA ALA A 18 -4.48 -14.88 -3.70
C ALA A 18 -5.61 -15.92 -3.84
N GLU A 19 -5.35 -17.06 -4.47
CA GLU A 19 -6.35 -18.14 -4.59
C GLU A 19 -6.79 -18.65 -3.22
N PHE A 20 -5.88 -18.75 -2.26
CA PHE A 20 -6.25 -19.11 -0.90
C PHE A 20 -7.31 -18.16 -0.31
N TYR A 21 -7.07 -16.84 -0.40
CA TYR A 21 -7.99 -15.85 0.17
C TYR A 21 -9.32 -15.77 -0.59
N LYS A 22 -9.28 -15.96 -1.89
CA LYS A 22 -10.50 -16.04 -2.69
C LYS A 22 -11.35 -17.26 -2.32
N GLN A 23 -10.72 -18.42 -2.18
CA GLN A 23 -11.40 -19.67 -1.83
C GLN A 23 -11.93 -19.67 -0.40
N ALA A 24 -11.10 -19.26 0.55
CA ALA A 24 -11.45 -19.35 1.98
C ALA A 24 -12.47 -18.30 2.39
N PHE A 25 -12.40 -17.09 1.84
CA PHE A 25 -13.17 -15.95 2.31
C PHE A 25 -14.01 -15.25 1.23
N GLY A 26 -13.94 -15.71 0.00
CA GLY A 26 -14.74 -15.15 -1.09
C GLY A 26 -14.31 -13.75 -1.53
N LEU A 27 -13.04 -13.38 -1.32
CA LEU A 27 -12.55 -12.08 -1.76
C LEU A 27 -12.65 -11.96 -3.28
N LYS A 28 -13.00 -10.76 -3.73
CA LYS A 28 -13.10 -10.45 -5.15
C LYS A 28 -11.74 -10.04 -5.70
N GLU A 29 -11.34 -10.66 -6.81
CA GLU A 29 -10.16 -10.22 -7.55
C GLU A 29 -10.50 -8.97 -8.36
N LEU A 30 -9.69 -7.92 -8.17
CA LEU A 30 -9.83 -6.65 -8.89
C LEU A 30 -9.02 -6.66 -10.19
N ARG A 31 -7.74 -7.01 -10.07
CA ARG A 31 -6.83 -7.06 -11.21
C ARG A 31 -5.53 -7.79 -10.85
N ARG A 32 -4.74 -8.04 -11.87
CA ARG A 32 -3.36 -8.55 -11.74
C ARG A 32 -2.41 -7.58 -12.43
N SER A 33 -1.25 -7.39 -11.85
CA SER A 33 -0.20 -6.59 -12.50
C SER A 33 0.70 -7.45 -13.37
N SER A 34 1.46 -6.80 -14.25
CA SER A 34 2.39 -7.49 -15.16
C SER A 34 3.51 -8.25 -14.44
N ASN A 35 3.84 -7.84 -13.20
CA ASN A 35 4.86 -8.51 -12.38
C ASN A 35 4.29 -9.67 -11.54
N GLY A 36 3.01 -10.00 -11.69
CA GLY A 36 2.37 -11.10 -11.01
C GLY A 36 1.63 -10.77 -9.72
N ALA A 37 1.65 -9.52 -9.26
CA ALA A 37 0.87 -9.10 -8.10
C ALA A 37 -0.63 -9.25 -8.37
N VAL A 38 -1.39 -9.63 -7.34
CA VAL A 38 -2.84 -9.81 -7.42
C VAL A 38 -3.51 -8.90 -6.40
N PHE A 39 -4.54 -8.18 -6.83
CA PHE A 39 -5.25 -7.23 -5.99
C PHE A 39 -6.66 -7.71 -5.72
N LEU A 40 -7.00 -7.82 -4.44
CA LEU A 40 -8.28 -8.36 -3.96
C LEU A 40 -9.01 -7.33 -3.11
N THR A 41 -10.29 -7.55 -2.89
CA THR A 41 -11.08 -6.73 -1.96
C THR A 41 -12.21 -7.51 -1.31
N ASP A 42 -12.59 -7.09 -0.10
CA ASP A 42 -13.82 -7.49 0.58
C ASP A 42 -14.90 -6.39 0.53
N GLY A 43 -14.62 -5.29 -0.19
CA GLY A 43 -15.48 -4.12 -0.27
C GLY A 43 -15.10 -2.99 0.68
N TYR A 44 -14.30 -3.28 1.71
CA TYR A 44 -13.83 -2.30 2.70
C TYR A 44 -12.34 -2.09 2.62
N ILE A 45 -11.59 -3.15 2.38
CA ILE A 45 -10.13 -3.17 2.36
C ILE A 45 -9.67 -3.60 0.97
N HIS A 46 -8.67 -2.91 0.48
CA HIS A 46 -7.88 -3.33 -0.68
C HIS A 46 -6.74 -4.22 -0.17
N LEU A 47 -6.73 -5.47 -0.56
CA LEU A 47 -5.68 -6.42 -0.20
C LEU A 47 -4.76 -6.62 -1.39
N ALA A 48 -3.54 -6.09 -1.29
CA ALA A 48 -2.52 -6.30 -2.31
C ALA A 48 -1.69 -7.54 -1.96
N VAL A 49 -1.64 -8.48 -2.88
CA VAL A 49 -0.78 -9.67 -2.74
C VAL A 49 0.39 -9.48 -3.70
N LEU A 50 1.53 -9.12 -3.13
CA LEU A 50 2.70 -8.64 -3.85
C LEU A 50 3.82 -9.69 -3.86
N ASN A 51 4.72 -9.56 -4.83
CA ASN A 51 5.98 -10.28 -4.81
C ASN A 51 6.86 -9.82 -3.64
N HIS A 52 7.83 -10.63 -3.25
CA HIS A 52 8.86 -10.25 -2.29
C HIS A 52 9.49 -8.92 -2.66
N LYS A 53 9.77 -8.11 -1.65
CA LYS A 53 10.56 -6.88 -1.80
C LYS A 53 12.03 -7.21 -1.80
N ASP A 54 12.83 -6.37 -2.44
CA ASP A 54 14.28 -6.47 -2.43
C ASP A 54 14.93 -5.20 -1.87
N GLU A 55 16.25 -5.18 -1.78
CA GLU A 55 17.01 -4.07 -1.20
C GLU A 55 16.84 -2.73 -1.90
N ARG A 56 16.30 -2.73 -3.13
CA ARG A 56 16.04 -1.52 -3.91
C ARG A 56 14.69 -0.91 -3.61
N SER A 57 13.81 -1.64 -2.92
CA SER A 57 12.48 -1.16 -2.57
C SER A 57 12.57 -0.12 -1.45
N PRO A 58 12.08 1.12 -1.64
CA PRO A 58 12.15 2.14 -0.60
C PRO A 58 11.35 1.77 0.65
N ASP A 59 10.37 0.89 0.50
CA ASP A 59 9.51 0.40 1.56
C ASP A 59 9.80 -1.06 1.96
N MET A 60 11.02 -1.51 1.83
CA MET A 60 11.39 -2.90 2.17
C MET A 60 11.00 -3.27 3.61
N GLY A 61 11.10 -2.32 4.53
CA GLY A 61 10.68 -2.52 5.91
C GLY A 61 11.73 -3.20 6.79
N ALA A 62 11.41 -3.31 8.07
CA ALA A 62 12.31 -3.85 9.08
C ALA A 62 12.59 -5.36 8.93
N HIS A 63 11.73 -6.09 8.21
CA HIS A 63 11.89 -7.53 8.00
C HIS A 63 12.96 -7.87 6.95
N GLY A 64 13.42 -6.88 6.19
CA GLY A 64 14.41 -7.10 5.14
C GLY A 64 13.83 -7.70 3.86
N PRO A 65 14.72 -8.07 2.92
CA PRO A 65 14.29 -8.61 1.63
C PRO A 65 13.71 -10.03 1.76
N ASN A 66 12.89 -10.41 0.77
CA ASN A 66 12.28 -11.74 0.67
C ASN A 66 11.39 -12.13 1.85
N PHE A 67 10.83 -11.14 2.54
CA PHE A 67 9.89 -11.37 3.63
C PHE A 67 8.54 -11.85 3.08
N SER A 68 7.98 -12.89 3.69
CA SER A 68 6.62 -13.38 3.40
C SER A 68 5.72 -13.13 4.60
N GLY A 69 4.60 -12.45 4.36
CA GLY A 69 3.63 -12.12 5.40
C GLY A 69 3.00 -10.75 5.18
N ILE A 70 2.39 -10.20 6.22
CA ILE A 70 1.84 -8.85 6.18
C ILE A 70 3.01 -7.85 6.17
N HIS A 71 3.12 -7.12 5.07
CA HIS A 71 4.24 -6.19 4.88
C HIS A 71 3.92 -4.79 5.38
N HIS A 72 2.78 -4.24 4.98
CA HIS A 72 2.37 -2.91 5.38
C HIS A 72 0.85 -2.76 5.32
N PHE A 73 0.37 -1.65 5.85
CA PHE A 73 -1.02 -1.26 5.74
C PHE A 73 -1.12 0.23 5.45
N GLY A 74 -2.29 0.66 4.99
CA GLY A 74 -2.46 2.01 4.51
C GLY A 74 -3.73 2.68 5.00
N PHE A 75 -3.64 4.00 5.14
CA PHE A 75 -4.73 4.86 5.56
C PHE A 75 -5.18 5.74 4.41
N ALA A 76 -6.47 5.69 4.11
CA ALA A 76 -7.11 6.72 3.31
C ALA A 76 -7.30 7.95 4.18
N VAL A 77 -6.85 9.09 3.71
CA VAL A 77 -6.89 10.36 4.44
C VAL A 77 -7.63 11.39 3.59
N ASP A 78 -8.24 12.38 4.26
CA ASP A 78 -8.97 13.44 3.55
C ASP A 78 -8.02 14.48 2.97
N ASP A 79 -6.95 14.80 3.70
CA ASP A 79 -5.96 15.79 3.31
C ASP A 79 -4.56 15.21 3.49
N LEU A 80 -3.84 15.07 2.39
CA LEU A 80 -2.51 14.46 2.41
C LEU A 80 -1.48 15.34 3.11
N GLY A 81 -1.56 16.67 2.92
CA GLY A 81 -0.66 17.61 3.59
C GLY A 81 -0.83 17.61 5.10
N GLU A 82 -2.06 17.58 5.58
CA GLU A 82 -2.35 17.48 7.01
C GLU A 82 -1.87 16.14 7.58
N ALA A 83 -2.09 15.05 6.87
CA ALA A 83 -1.62 13.73 7.30
C ALA A 83 -0.09 13.68 7.41
N CYS A 84 0.61 14.25 6.42
CA CYS A 84 2.07 14.35 6.46
C CYS A 84 2.55 15.15 7.66
N ALA A 85 1.93 16.30 7.92
CA ALA A 85 2.29 17.15 9.07
C ALA A 85 2.11 16.40 10.41
N ARG A 86 1.04 15.67 10.54
CA ARG A 86 0.78 14.84 11.75
C ARG A 86 1.79 13.71 11.90
N LEU A 87 2.20 13.07 10.80
CA LEU A 87 3.21 12.03 10.82
C LEU A 87 4.58 12.59 11.22
N GLU A 88 4.96 13.75 10.70
CA GLU A 88 6.20 14.44 11.09
C GLU A 88 6.17 14.81 12.58
N GLU A 89 5.06 15.35 13.07
CA GLU A 89 4.87 15.71 14.47
C GLU A 89 4.95 14.49 15.39
N ALA A 90 4.50 13.34 14.90
CA ALA A 90 4.58 12.06 15.62
C ALA A 90 5.94 11.36 15.44
N HIS A 91 6.91 12.00 14.79
CA HIS A 91 8.27 11.50 14.56
C HIS A 91 8.34 10.28 13.64
N ALA A 92 7.38 10.10 12.74
CA ALA A 92 7.48 9.09 11.70
C ALA A 92 8.55 9.48 10.67
N GLU A 93 9.20 8.49 10.08
CA GLU A 93 10.21 8.70 9.04
C GLU A 93 9.55 8.60 7.67
N ARG A 94 9.74 9.62 6.82
CA ARG A 94 9.27 9.56 5.44
C ARG A 94 10.18 8.67 4.61
N LEU A 95 9.62 7.62 3.99
CA LEU A 95 10.35 6.71 3.12
C LEU A 95 10.33 7.16 1.66
N THR A 96 9.24 7.82 1.23
CA THR A 96 9.17 8.45 -0.09
C THR A 96 9.55 9.93 0.03
N ALA A 97 10.48 10.37 -0.81
CA ALA A 97 11.10 11.70 -0.66
C ALA A 97 10.23 12.84 -1.16
N LYS A 98 9.08 12.56 -1.81
CA LYS A 98 8.35 13.59 -2.55
C LYS A 98 6.96 13.85 -1.98
N SER A 99 6.61 15.15 -1.90
CA SER A 99 5.22 15.56 -1.73
C SER A 99 4.40 15.20 -2.97
N PRO A 100 3.07 15.25 -2.91
CA PRO A 100 2.23 15.01 -4.09
C PRO A 100 2.59 15.90 -5.27
N ALA A 101 2.88 17.17 -5.04
CA ALA A 101 3.27 18.10 -6.10
C ALA A 101 4.63 17.75 -6.72
N GLU A 102 5.62 17.38 -5.89
CA GLU A 102 6.96 16.98 -6.32
C GLU A 102 6.95 15.64 -7.05
N ALA A 103 6.05 14.74 -6.67
CA ALA A 103 5.92 13.42 -7.30
C ALA A 103 5.16 13.47 -8.62
N GLY A 104 4.53 14.61 -8.95
CA GLY A 104 3.71 14.70 -10.16
C GLY A 104 2.42 13.90 -10.06
N VAL A 105 1.79 13.88 -8.90
CA VAL A 105 0.57 13.10 -8.63
C VAL A 105 -0.52 13.37 -9.68
N ASP A 106 -0.65 14.59 -10.15
CA ASP A 106 -1.61 14.92 -11.18
C ASP A 106 -1.37 14.17 -12.49
N ALA A 107 -0.10 13.93 -12.83
CA ALA A 107 0.25 13.15 -14.01
C ALA A 107 -0.10 11.67 -13.81
N GLU A 108 0.15 11.13 -12.62
CA GLU A 108 -0.19 9.74 -12.30
C GLU A 108 -1.70 9.53 -12.30
N VAL A 109 -2.45 10.44 -11.69
CA VAL A 109 -3.91 10.38 -11.69
C VAL A 109 -4.45 10.47 -13.11
N ARG A 110 -3.91 11.39 -13.93
CA ARG A 110 -4.30 11.53 -15.34
C ARG A 110 -3.95 10.30 -16.18
N ALA A 111 -2.89 9.59 -15.82
CA ALA A 111 -2.51 8.35 -16.51
C ALA A 111 -3.40 7.15 -16.15
N GLY A 112 -4.38 7.34 -15.28
CA GLY A 112 -5.33 6.30 -14.89
C GLY A 112 -4.82 5.37 -13.79
N HIS A 113 -3.78 5.75 -13.07
CA HIS A 113 -3.34 5.02 -11.89
C HIS A 113 -4.40 5.15 -10.79
N ALA A 114 -4.69 4.04 -10.13
CA ALA A 114 -5.81 3.95 -9.21
C ALA A 114 -5.65 4.84 -7.98
N ASN A 115 -4.40 5.12 -7.56
CA ASN A 115 -4.15 5.90 -6.36
C ASN A 115 -2.72 6.46 -6.33
N PHE A 116 -2.54 7.45 -5.50
CA PHE A 116 -1.23 7.98 -5.14
C PHE A 116 -0.95 7.64 -3.68
N GLU A 117 0.21 7.06 -3.44
CA GLU A 117 0.62 6.61 -2.11
C GLU A 117 1.90 7.30 -1.66
N MET A 118 1.93 7.72 -0.40
CA MET A 118 3.18 8.11 0.26
C MET A 118 3.48 7.09 1.35
N LYS A 119 4.76 6.76 1.49
CA LYS A 119 5.21 5.73 2.42
C LYS A 119 5.99 6.33 3.57
N TRP A 120 5.68 5.84 4.77
CA TRP A 120 6.29 6.26 6.02
C TRP A 120 6.66 5.05 6.86
N ALA A 121 7.64 5.21 7.75
CA ALA A 121 7.93 4.24 8.79
C ALA A 121 7.41 4.77 10.13
N GLY A 122 6.53 4.03 10.73
CA GLY A 122 6.03 4.28 12.08
C GLY A 122 6.93 3.65 13.15
N PRO A 123 6.42 3.55 14.40
CA PRO A 123 7.15 2.87 15.47
C PRO A 123 7.52 1.44 15.07
N ASP A 124 8.70 1.02 15.51
CA ASP A 124 9.27 -0.32 15.22
C ASP A 124 9.53 -0.59 13.73
N GLY A 125 9.58 0.47 12.92
CA GLY A 125 9.85 0.34 11.50
C GLY A 125 8.68 -0.19 10.68
N VAL A 126 7.46 -0.17 11.21
CA VAL A 126 6.28 -0.64 10.48
C VAL A 126 6.00 0.33 9.33
N VAL A 127 5.94 -0.21 8.12
CA VAL A 127 5.66 0.58 6.92
C VAL A 127 4.18 0.94 6.86
N ILE A 128 3.92 2.22 6.62
CA ILE A 128 2.56 2.78 6.53
C ILE A 128 2.44 3.53 5.21
N ASP A 129 1.38 3.25 4.46
CA ASP A 129 1.02 4.03 3.30
C ASP A 129 -0.07 5.04 3.67
N ILE A 130 -0.02 6.23 3.08
CA ILE A 130 -1.13 7.17 3.14
C ILE A 130 -1.54 7.56 1.73
N SER A 131 -2.83 7.70 1.51
CA SER A 131 -3.39 8.09 0.21
C SER A 131 -4.65 8.93 0.38
N HIS A 132 -4.74 10.03 -0.35
CA HIS A 132 -5.97 10.84 -0.40
C HIS A 132 -6.91 10.38 -1.52
N THR A 133 -6.39 9.64 -2.49
CA THR A 133 -7.19 9.07 -3.57
C THR A 133 -7.80 7.70 -3.20
N GLY A 134 -7.33 7.09 -2.13
CA GLY A 134 -7.81 5.78 -1.68
C GLY A 134 -7.30 4.63 -2.52
N TRP A 135 -7.93 3.49 -2.39
CA TRP A 135 -7.59 2.25 -3.11
C TRP A 135 -8.82 1.67 -3.78
N GLU A 136 -8.60 1.05 -4.94
CA GLU A 136 -9.64 0.38 -5.71
C GLU A 136 -10.39 -0.64 -4.85
N GLY A 137 -11.71 -0.65 -4.94
CA GLY A 137 -12.56 -1.61 -4.21
C GLY A 137 -12.68 -1.37 -2.70
N ALA A 138 -11.99 -0.38 -2.14
CA ALA A 138 -12.01 -0.08 -0.71
C ALA A 138 -12.86 1.17 -0.43
N HIS A 139 -13.97 0.98 0.26
CA HIS A 139 -14.94 2.06 0.51
C HIS A 139 -15.36 2.17 1.97
#